data_8c8b22f83093bfe10e987fa19d075e50
#
_entry.id   8c8b22f83093bfe10e987fa19d075e50
#
_cell.length_a   1.000
_cell.length_b   1.000
_cell.length_c   1.000
_cell.angle_alpha   90.00
_cell.angle_beta   90.00
_cell.angle_gamma   90.00
#
_symmetry.space_group_name_H-M   'P 1'
#
loop_
_entity.id
_entity.type
_entity.pdbx_description
1 polymer ?
#
loop_
_entity_poly.entity_id
_entity_poly.type
_entity_poly.pdbx_seq_one_letter_code
_entity_poly.pdbx_strand_id
1 'polypeptide(L)'
;MKPIERFLHYITYDTQSDEDSALTPSTPKQKRLGARLAQELQDLGLEHAHLAENGAVYGWLPATAGKEDLPVLALIAHMDTAPRVPGENVKAQIVCYEGGDLVLNAERGIVMTPTNFPDLNDQVGKELIVTDGTTLLGADDKAGVAEIFSAVAYLAEHPELSHGRVAVCITPDEEVGRGADYIDLDLLGADFAYTVDGGPLGTLEYENFNAASAEVVIHGVNIHPGDAKNKMKNACLMAAELIAMVPPAESPAHTEGYEGFYHLCGMEGDESKAKLSWILRDHDWASFEARKQTMQRIGDYLNEKYGPMSVEVRLTDSYYNMKEKILPHPELLDWARAAFRQAGVEPVDVPIRGGTDGARLSFLGLPCPNLSTGGYHFHGVYEYIPVESLEKMTETLVNLVTGIDKIEKH
;
A
#
# COMPACT_ATOMS: atom_id res chain seq x y z
N MET A 1 9.17 -1.93 -25.70
CA MET A 1 10.07 -1.75 -24.52
C MET A 1 9.77 -2.87 -23.55
N LYS A 2 10.79 -3.54 -22.97
CA LYS A 2 10.59 -4.61 -22.00
C LYS A 2 10.16 -4.05 -20.63
N PRO A 3 9.49 -4.84 -19.76
CA PRO A 3 9.08 -4.38 -18.42
C PRO A 3 10.26 -3.83 -17.59
N ILE A 4 11.40 -4.53 -17.59
CA ILE A 4 12.61 -4.09 -16.90
C ILE A 4 13.16 -2.75 -17.43
N GLU A 5 13.07 -2.50 -18.73
CA GLU A 5 13.55 -1.23 -19.33
C GLU A 5 12.66 -0.06 -18.91
N ARG A 6 11.32 -0.29 -18.83
CA ARG A 6 10.39 0.70 -18.28
C ARG A 6 10.67 0.98 -16.83
N PHE A 7 10.76 -0.08 -16.01
CA PHE A 7 11.02 0.06 -14.59
C PHE A 7 12.31 0.83 -14.32
N LEU A 8 13.42 0.43 -14.93
CA LEU A 8 14.72 1.13 -14.79
C LEU A 8 14.66 2.59 -15.26
N HIS A 9 13.80 2.89 -16.25
CA HIS A 9 13.58 4.27 -16.67
C HIS A 9 12.75 5.06 -15.65
N TYR A 10 11.67 4.48 -15.13
CA TYR A 10 10.75 5.17 -14.21
C TYR A 10 11.40 5.47 -12.85
N ILE A 11 12.26 4.60 -12.33
CA ILE A 11 12.99 4.86 -11.08
C ILE A 11 14.02 5.97 -11.17
N THR A 12 14.36 6.46 -12.37
CA THR A 12 15.22 7.65 -12.53
C THR A 12 14.52 8.95 -12.13
N TYR A 13 13.19 8.95 -12.04
CA TYR A 13 12.41 10.09 -11.61
C TYR A 13 12.28 10.11 -10.09
N ASP A 14 12.68 11.21 -9.49
CA ASP A 14 12.33 11.47 -8.08
C ASP A 14 10.85 11.84 -7.99
N THR A 15 10.09 11.02 -7.28
CA THR A 15 8.64 11.18 -7.11
C THR A 15 8.22 11.08 -5.64
N GLN A 16 9.18 11.25 -4.72
CA GLN A 16 8.91 11.16 -3.29
C GLN A 16 7.76 12.10 -2.87
N SER A 17 6.78 11.54 -2.18
CA SER A 17 5.66 12.27 -1.58
C SER A 17 6.07 12.98 -0.29
N ASP A 18 5.17 13.82 0.25
CA ASP A 18 5.40 14.61 1.46
C ASP A 18 4.14 14.61 2.33
N GLU A 19 4.22 13.95 3.49
CA GLU A 19 3.10 13.79 4.42
C GLU A 19 2.65 15.12 5.07
N ASP A 20 3.54 16.11 5.15
CA ASP A 20 3.26 17.43 5.74
C ASP A 20 2.74 18.45 4.72
N SER A 21 2.75 18.13 3.43
CA SER A 21 2.33 19.03 2.36
C SER A 21 0.81 19.11 2.23
N ALA A 22 0.30 20.33 2.08
CA ALA A 22 -1.10 20.59 1.73
C ALA A 22 -1.35 20.69 0.21
N LEU A 23 -0.32 20.51 -0.60
CA LEU A 23 -0.41 20.58 -2.07
C LEU A 23 -1.02 19.30 -2.66
N THR A 24 -1.45 19.39 -3.92
CA THR A 24 -1.94 18.27 -4.73
C THR A 24 -1.28 18.28 -6.12
N PRO A 25 -0.46 17.30 -6.47
CA PRO A 25 0.11 16.29 -5.56
C PRO A 25 1.00 16.91 -4.48
N SER A 26 1.29 16.16 -3.43
CA SER A 26 2.06 16.61 -2.27
C SER A 26 3.42 17.21 -2.65
N THR A 27 4.01 16.68 -3.72
CA THR A 27 5.22 17.23 -4.33
C THR A 27 5.06 17.42 -5.84
N PRO A 28 5.39 18.60 -6.40
CA PRO A 28 5.28 18.86 -7.84
C PRO A 28 6.16 17.95 -8.71
N LYS A 29 7.20 17.35 -8.13
CA LYS A 29 8.14 16.47 -8.84
C LYS A 29 7.48 15.21 -9.39
N GLN A 30 6.40 14.72 -8.76
CA GLN A 30 5.60 13.59 -9.25
C GLN A 30 5.04 13.84 -10.66
N LYS A 31 4.61 15.07 -10.96
CA LYS A 31 4.08 15.43 -12.30
C LYS A 31 5.10 15.26 -13.44
N ARG A 32 6.40 15.18 -13.14
CA ARG A 32 7.40 14.93 -14.18
C ARG A 32 7.29 13.50 -14.72
N LEU A 33 7.18 12.52 -13.82
CA LEU A 33 6.90 11.15 -14.23
C LEU A 33 5.50 11.06 -14.83
N GLY A 34 4.47 11.67 -14.21
CA GLY A 34 3.11 11.69 -14.73
C GLY A 34 3.02 12.19 -16.18
N ALA A 35 3.73 13.27 -16.52
CA ALA A 35 3.77 13.77 -17.90
C ALA A 35 4.44 12.78 -18.88
N ARG A 36 5.50 12.09 -18.43
CA ARG A 36 6.14 11.03 -19.22
C ARG A 36 5.21 9.85 -19.45
N LEU A 37 4.50 9.43 -18.41
CA LEU A 37 3.54 8.32 -18.47
C LEU A 37 2.36 8.66 -19.40
N ALA A 38 1.79 9.85 -19.28
CA ALA A 38 0.72 10.31 -20.18
C ALA A 38 1.17 10.31 -21.65
N GLN A 39 2.38 10.78 -21.93
CA GLN A 39 2.94 10.75 -23.28
C GLN A 39 3.13 9.31 -23.77
N GLU A 40 3.60 8.38 -22.92
CA GLU A 40 3.78 6.99 -23.31
C GLU A 40 2.46 6.30 -23.62
N LEU A 41 1.39 6.56 -22.86
CA LEU A 41 0.04 6.06 -23.19
C LEU A 41 -0.46 6.60 -24.52
N GLN A 42 -0.18 7.87 -24.84
CA GLN A 42 -0.49 8.45 -26.15
C GLN A 42 0.30 7.77 -27.28
N ASP A 43 1.58 7.56 -27.08
CA ASP A 43 2.46 6.88 -28.04
C ASP A 43 2.04 5.42 -28.29
N LEU A 44 1.45 4.77 -27.28
CA LEU A 44 0.86 3.43 -27.37
C LEU A 44 -0.53 3.43 -28.02
N GLY A 45 -1.11 4.59 -28.31
CA GLY A 45 -2.40 4.74 -28.98
C GLY A 45 -3.62 4.61 -28.04
N LEU A 46 -3.45 4.76 -26.72
CA LEU A 46 -4.58 4.78 -25.81
C LEU A 46 -5.42 6.05 -26.01
N GLU A 47 -6.75 5.87 -25.98
CA GLU A 47 -7.70 6.96 -26.11
C GLU A 47 -7.63 7.90 -24.90
N HIS A 48 -7.77 9.21 -25.14
CA HIS A 48 -7.88 10.25 -24.12
C HIS A 48 -6.75 10.25 -23.06
N ALA A 49 -5.58 9.70 -23.40
CA ALA A 49 -4.45 9.65 -22.47
C ALA A 49 -3.98 11.06 -22.09
N HIS A 50 -3.95 11.37 -20.81
CA HIS A 50 -3.58 12.68 -20.28
C HIS A 50 -3.10 12.64 -18.83
N LEU A 51 -2.37 13.67 -18.43
CA LEU A 51 -2.07 14.01 -17.04
C LEU A 51 -3.12 15.01 -16.55
N ALA A 52 -3.86 14.65 -15.52
CA ALA A 52 -4.85 15.53 -14.88
C ALA A 52 -4.16 16.62 -14.01
N GLU A 53 -4.91 17.68 -13.69
CA GLU A 53 -4.39 18.79 -12.88
C GLU A 53 -3.94 18.34 -11.49
N ASN A 54 -4.64 17.39 -10.89
CA ASN A 54 -4.33 16.80 -9.60
C ASN A 54 -3.13 15.83 -9.62
N GLY A 55 -2.56 15.54 -10.80
CA GLY A 55 -1.40 14.67 -10.98
C GLY A 55 -1.72 13.22 -11.35
N ALA A 56 -2.99 12.80 -11.34
CA ALA A 56 -3.37 11.48 -11.83
C ALA A 56 -3.19 11.37 -13.36
N VAL A 57 -2.77 10.20 -13.84
CA VAL A 57 -2.63 9.91 -15.28
C VAL A 57 -3.71 8.92 -15.69
N TYR A 58 -4.40 9.22 -16.78
CA TYR A 58 -5.46 8.38 -17.34
C TYR A 58 -5.16 8.00 -18.78
N GLY A 59 -5.69 6.85 -19.20
CA GLY A 59 -5.71 6.41 -20.59
C GLY A 59 -6.59 5.18 -20.77
N TRP A 60 -7.15 4.98 -21.97
CA TRP A 60 -8.06 3.85 -22.22
C TRP A 60 -7.63 3.08 -23.45
N LEU A 61 -7.40 1.78 -23.30
CA LEU A 61 -7.27 0.85 -24.40
C LEU A 61 -8.69 0.44 -24.83
N PRO A 62 -9.10 0.72 -26.08
CA PRO A 62 -10.46 0.39 -26.55
C PRO A 62 -10.67 -1.14 -26.56
N ALA A 63 -11.92 -1.56 -26.37
CA ALA A 63 -12.27 -2.96 -26.51
C ALA A 63 -11.96 -3.46 -27.95
N THR A 64 -11.59 -4.73 -28.07
CA THR A 64 -11.51 -5.37 -29.38
C THR A 64 -12.91 -5.53 -29.99
N ALA A 65 -12.99 -5.53 -31.32
CA ALA A 65 -14.27 -5.59 -32.03
C ALA A 65 -15.16 -6.76 -31.56
N GLY A 66 -16.39 -6.44 -31.14
CA GLY A 66 -17.37 -7.40 -30.61
C GLY A 66 -17.19 -7.74 -29.14
N LYS A 67 -16.36 -6.98 -28.41
CA LYS A 67 -16.13 -7.12 -26.95
C LYS A 67 -16.50 -5.86 -26.16
N GLU A 68 -17.22 -4.93 -26.79
CA GLU A 68 -17.61 -3.65 -26.20
C GLU A 68 -18.59 -3.82 -25.02
N ASP A 69 -19.31 -4.95 -24.95
CA ASP A 69 -20.26 -5.28 -23.89
C ASP A 69 -19.61 -5.96 -22.65
N LEU A 70 -18.30 -6.25 -22.71
CA LEU A 70 -17.58 -6.77 -21.55
C LEU A 70 -17.40 -5.68 -20.48
N PRO A 71 -17.30 -6.06 -19.20
CA PRO A 71 -17.00 -5.11 -18.13
C PRO A 71 -15.75 -4.29 -18.43
N VAL A 72 -15.79 -2.99 -18.13
CA VAL A 72 -14.61 -2.13 -18.20
C VAL A 72 -13.73 -2.41 -16.99
N LEU A 73 -12.51 -2.86 -17.24
CA LEU A 73 -11.54 -3.14 -16.20
C LEU A 73 -10.53 -2.00 -16.05
N ALA A 74 -10.35 -1.50 -14.84
CA ALA A 74 -9.26 -0.57 -14.55
C ALA A 74 -8.03 -1.29 -13.97
N LEU A 75 -6.85 -0.90 -14.44
CA LEU A 75 -5.55 -1.25 -13.86
C LEU A 75 -4.97 0.01 -13.23
N ILE A 76 -4.65 -0.06 -11.95
CA ILE A 76 -4.26 1.10 -11.13
C ILE A 76 -2.92 0.81 -10.45
N ALA A 77 -2.05 1.82 -10.42
CA ALA A 77 -0.78 1.82 -9.71
C ALA A 77 -0.48 3.24 -9.23
N HIS A 78 0.50 3.42 -8.34
CA HIS A 78 0.91 4.76 -7.95
C HIS A 78 2.32 5.12 -8.42
N MET A 79 2.57 6.42 -8.59
CA MET A 79 3.86 6.90 -9.11
C MET A 79 4.78 7.46 -8.03
N ASP A 80 4.25 7.80 -6.87
CA ASP A 80 5.04 8.35 -5.79
C ASP A 80 5.83 7.27 -5.04
N THR A 81 6.75 7.68 -4.21
CA THR A 81 7.54 6.82 -3.33
C THR A 81 7.50 7.33 -1.91
N ALA A 82 7.70 6.42 -0.96
CA ALA A 82 7.61 6.67 0.47
C ALA A 82 8.42 7.89 0.93
N PRO A 83 7.87 8.74 1.85
CA PRO A 83 8.46 10.03 2.19
C PRO A 83 9.72 9.96 3.06
N ARG A 84 9.97 8.82 3.73
CA ARG A 84 10.99 8.75 4.80
C ARG A 84 12.36 8.28 4.34
N VAL A 85 12.48 7.69 3.16
CA VAL A 85 13.74 7.20 2.60
C VAL A 85 14.01 7.92 1.27
N PRO A 86 15.24 8.39 1.01
CA PRO A 86 15.54 9.07 -0.24
C PRO A 86 15.22 8.23 -1.47
N GLY A 87 14.53 8.83 -2.45
CA GLY A 87 14.18 8.22 -3.74
C GLY A 87 14.80 8.97 -4.93
N GLU A 88 15.75 9.88 -4.68
CA GLU A 88 16.44 10.66 -5.70
C GLU A 88 17.78 10.02 -6.06
N ASN A 89 18.14 10.04 -7.35
CA ASN A 89 19.40 9.50 -7.88
C ASN A 89 19.61 8.00 -7.56
N VAL A 90 18.55 7.22 -7.71
CA VAL A 90 18.57 5.76 -7.51
C VAL A 90 19.66 5.13 -8.37
N LYS A 91 20.56 4.39 -7.72
CA LYS A 91 21.66 3.65 -8.39
C LYS A 91 21.28 2.16 -8.45
N ALA A 92 20.42 1.83 -9.38
CA ALA A 92 20.00 0.46 -9.57
C ALA A 92 21.15 -0.42 -10.08
N GLN A 93 21.22 -1.64 -9.57
CA GLN A 93 22.15 -2.70 -9.96
C GLN A 93 21.36 -3.97 -10.26
N ILE A 94 21.73 -4.69 -11.29
CA ILE A 94 21.20 -6.03 -11.57
C ILE A 94 22.25 -7.03 -11.13
N VAL A 95 21.88 -7.90 -10.19
CA VAL A 95 22.80 -8.88 -9.59
C VAL A 95 22.22 -10.28 -9.76
N CYS A 96 22.98 -11.20 -10.36
CA CYS A 96 22.66 -12.62 -10.32
C CYS A 96 22.96 -13.13 -8.90
N TYR A 97 21.90 -13.46 -8.15
CA TYR A 97 22.06 -13.87 -6.77
C TYR A 97 22.35 -15.36 -6.65
N GLU A 98 23.57 -15.70 -6.24
CA GLU A 98 24.05 -17.07 -6.12
C GLU A 98 23.90 -17.68 -4.72
N GLY A 99 23.26 -16.93 -3.79
CA GLY A 99 23.11 -17.30 -2.38
C GLY A 99 24.13 -16.63 -1.47
N GLY A 100 23.91 -16.71 -0.16
CA GLY A 100 24.75 -16.09 0.86
C GLY A 100 24.46 -14.57 1.00
N ASP A 101 25.47 -13.83 1.44
CA ASP A 101 25.33 -12.40 1.68
C ASP A 101 25.30 -11.60 0.37
N LEU A 102 24.27 -10.77 0.20
CA LEU A 102 24.11 -9.84 -0.91
C LEU A 102 24.69 -8.47 -0.52
N VAL A 103 25.86 -8.13 -1.06
CA VAL A 103 26.54 -6.88 -0.76
C VAL A 103 26.00 -5.78 -1.67
N LEU A 104 25.26 -4.83 -1.13
CA LEU A 104 24.74 -3.66 -1.85
C LEU A 104 25.82 -2.58 -1.98
N ASN A 105 26.61 -2.36 -0.92
CA ASN A 105 27.67 -1.38 -0.90
C ASN A 105 28.82 -1.81 0.02
N ALA A 106 29.91 -2.24 -0.56
CA ALA A 106 31.06 -2.71 0.20
C ALA A 106 31.77 -1.59 0.98
N GLU A 107 31.84 -0.38 0.43
CA GLU A 107 32.49 0.76 1.07
C GLU A 107 31.76 1.23 2.34
N ARG A 108 30.41 1.13 2.32
CA ARG A 108 29.53 1.52 3.43
C ARG A 108 29.16 0.35 4.34
N GLY A 109 29.56 -0.87 3.98
CA GLY A 109 29.21 -2.09 4.72
C GLY A 109 27.71 -2.39 4.70
N ILE A 110 26.99 -2.01 3.61
CA ILE A 110 25.57 -2.29 3.48
C ILE A 110 25.40 -3.65 2.82
N VAL A 111 24.85 -4.61 3.59
CA VAL A 111 24.76 -6.01 3.22
C VAL A 111 23.39 -6.55 3.64
N MET A 112 22.76 -7.31 2.76
CA MET A 112 21.60 -8.14 3.10
C MET A 112 22.08 -9.57 3.37
N THR A 113 21.77 -10.09 4.53
CA THR A 113 22.12 -11.48 4.88
C THR A 113 20.86 -12.34 4.90
N PRO A 114 20.91 -13.64 4.49
CA PRO A 114 19.75 -14.52 4.60
C PRO A 114 19.22 -14.71 6.03
N THR A 115 20.04 -14.40 7.03
CA THR A 115 19.59 -14.40 8.43
C THR A 115 18.64 -13.25 8.74
N ASN A 116 18.90 -12.05 8.17
CA ASN A 116 18.08 -10.86 8.40
C ASN A 116 16.96 -10.73 7.33
N PHE A 117 17.18 -11.31 6.15
CA PHE A 117 16.28 -11.32 5.00
C PHE A 117 16.10 -12.77 4.49
N PRO A 118 15.27 -13.60 5.18
CA PRO A 118 15.14 -15.03 4.86
C PRO A 118 14.60 -15.34 3.47
N ASP A 119 13.82 -14.41 2.91
CA ASP A 119 13.25 -14.46 1.56
C ASP A 119 14.32 -14.53 0.45
N LEU A 120 15.54 -14.04 0.71
CA LEU A 120 16.67 -14.20 -0.22
C LEU A 120 16.97 -15.68 -0.54
N ASN A 121 16.66 -16.62 0.36
CA ASN A 121 16.88 -18.05 0.10
C ASN A 121 16.05 -18.55 -1.10
N ASP A 122 14.88 -17.94 -1.36
CA ASP A 122 13.99 -18.29 -2.46
C ASP A 122 14.39 -17.59 -3.77
N GLN A 123 15.40 -16.72 -3.72
CA GLN A 123 15.86 -15.94 -4.86
C GLN A 123 17.17 -16.50 -5.49
N VAL A 124 17.73 -17.57 -4.95
CA VAL A 124 18.98 -18.15 -5.47
C VAL A 124 18.83 -18.55 -6.95
N GLY A 125 19.74 -18.05 -7.77
CA GLY A 125 19.77 -18.27 -9.22
C GLY A 125 18.99 -17.25 -10.04
N LYS A 126 18.35 -16.26 -9.40
CA LYS A 126 17.61 -15.19 -10.07
C LYS A 126 18.43 -13.91 -10.21
N GLU A 127 18.08 -13.11 -11.20
CA GLU A 127 18.56 -11.74 -11.34
C GLU A 127 17.70 -10.81 -10.47
N LEU A 128 18.33 -10.10 -9.53
CA LEU A 128 17.69 -9.16 -8.64
C LEU A 128 18.06 -7.73 -9.03
N ILE A 129 17.08 -6.85 -9.06
CA ILE A 129 17.29 -5.41 -9.16
C ILE A 129 17.34 -4.87 -7.74
N VAL A 130 18.46 -4.29 -7.36
CA VAL A 130 18.75 -3.71 -6.04
C VAL A 130 19.30 -2.30 -6.19
N THR A 131 19.47 -1.56 -5.09
CA THR A 131 20.21 -0.29 -5.07
C THR A 131 21.59 -0.45 -4.42
N ASP A 132 22.36 0.64 -4.37
CA ASP A 132 23.59 0.71 -3.57
C ASP A 132 23.33 0.90 -2.06
N GLY A 133 22.08 0.74 -1.62
CA GLY A 133 21.68 0.89 -0.21
C GLY A 133 21.69 2.33 0.30
N THR A 134 21.81 3.34 -0.58
CA THR A 134 21.73 4.76 -0.19
C THR A 134 20.36 5.39 -0.42
N THR A 135 19.51 4.73 -1.21
CA THR A 135 18.13 5.12 -1.53
C THR A 135 17.23 3.90 -1.45
N LEU A 136 15.92 4.11 -1.41
CA LEU A 136 14.99 3.06 -1.82
C LEU A 136 15.16 2.74 -3.32
N LEU A 137 14.56 1.64 -3.80
CA LEU A 137 14.57 1.30 -5.23
C LEU A 137 13.40 1.97 -5.97
N GLY A 138 12.23 2.02 -5.34
CA GLY A 138 10.98 2.49 -5.94
C GLY A 138 10.24 1.40 -6.72
N ALA A 139 10.44 0.12 -6.36
CA ALA A 139 9.62 -0.95 -6.88
C ALA A 139 8.16 -0.79 -6.43
N ASP A 140 7.98 -0.28 -5.25
CA ASP A 140 6.74 0.25 -4.73
C ASP A 140 6.60 1.73 -5.14
N ASP A 141 5.73 2.10 -6.14
CA ASP A 141 5.00 1.15 -7.00
C ASP A 141 5.30 1.37 -8.50
N LYS A 142 6.52 1.83 -8.82
CA LYS A 142 6.93 1.98 -10.23
C LYS A 142 7.09 0.62 -10.94
N ALA A 143 7.15 -0.50 -10.20
CA ALA A 143 7.07 -1.83 -10.79
C ALA A 143 5.67 -2.08 -11.34
N GLY A 144 4.62 -1.86 -10.55
CA GLY A 144 3.24 -1.98 -11.02
C GLY A 144 2.94 -1.06 -12.20
N VAL A 145 3.45 0.19 -12.17
CA VAL A 145 3.37 1.09 -13.34
C VAL A 145 4.03 0.46 -14.57
N ALA A 146 5.23 -0.10 -14.45
CA ALA A 146 5.97 -0.69 -15.57
C ALA A 146 5.27 -1.95 -16.10
N GLU A 147 4.68 -2.76 -15.24
CA GLU A 147 3.93 -3.97 -15.56
C GLU A 147 2.64 -3.64 -16.31
N ILE A 148 1.84 -2.68 -15.80
CA ILE A 148 0.62 -2.20 -16.47
C ILE A 148 0.96 -1.66 -17.86
N PHE A 149 1.95 -0.78 -17.98
CA PHE A 149 2.35 -0.19 -19.26
C PHE A 149 2.88 -1.23 -20.23
N SER A 150 3.54 -2.28 -19.74
CA SER A 150 4.02 -3.37 -20.57
C SER A 150 2.88 -4.27 -21.05
N ALA A 151 1.90 -4.53 -20.20
CA ALA A 151 0.71 -5.31 -20.54
C ALA A 151 -0.15 -4.60 -21.60
N VAL A 152 -0.45 -3.30 -21.41
CA VAL A 152 -1.24 -2.54 -22.40
C VAL A 152 -0.48 -2.34 -23.71
N ALA A 153 0.84 -2.18 -23.66
CA ALA A 153 1.67 -2.13 -24.87
C ALA A 153 1.59 -3.45 -25.65
N TYR A 154 1.70 -4.57 -24.93
CA TYR A 154 1.58 -5.90 -25.54
C TYR A 154 0.22 -6.11 -26.19
N LEU A 155 -0.87 -5.76 -25.50
CA LEU A 155 -2.24 -5.86 -26.03
C LEU A 155 -2.45 -4.97 -27.27
N ALA A 156 -1.91 -3.75 -27.26
CA ALA A 156 -1.98 -2.83 -28.40
C ALA A 156 -1.23 -3.36 -29.63
N GLU A 157 -0.13 -4.08 -29.43
CA GLU A 157 0.66 -4.72 -30.49
C GLU A 157 0.06 -6.05 -30.98
N HIS A 158 -0.90 -6.65 -30.23
CA HIS A 158 -1.51 -7.97 -30.48
C HIS A 158 -3.05 -7.89 -30.58
N PRO A 159 -3.60 -7.24 -31.62
CA PRO A 159 -5.04 -7.04 -31.77
C PRO A 159 -5.85 -8.34 -31.95
N GLU A 160 -5.18 -9.48 -32.16
CA GLU A 160 -5.78 -10.81 -32.17
C GLU A 160 -6.17 -11.30 -30.77
N LEU A 161 -5.63 -10.70 -29.71
CA LEU A 161 -6.00 -11.00 -28.33
C LEU A 161 -7.25 -10.21 -27.96
N SER A 162 -8.37 -10.91 -27.85
CA SER A 162 -9.64 -10.25 -27.58
C SER A 162 -9.79 -9.85 -26.11
N HIS A 163 -10.26 -8.62 -25.87
CA HIS A 163 -10.49 -8.06 -24.53
C HIS A 163 -11.55 -6.96 -24.53
N GLY A 164 -12.16 -6.71 -23.37
CA GLY A 164 -13.02 -5.55 -23.13
C GLY A 164 -12.20 -4.25 -23.05
N ARG A 165 -12.86 -3.13 -22.79
CA ARG A 165 -12.19 -1.85 -22.59
C ARG A 165 -11.33 -1.91 -21.31
N VAL A 166 -10.08 -1.42 -21.39
CA VAL A 166 -9.17 -1.34 -20.25
C VAL A 166 -8.89 0.12 -19.94
N ALA A 167 -9.19 0.53 -18.71
CA ALA A 167 -8.80 1.83 -18.19
C ALA A 167 -7.45 1.71 -17.46
N VAL A 168 -6.55 2.65 -17.66
CA VAL A 168 -5.30 2.79 -16.89
C VAL A 168 -5.38 4.05 -16.07
N CYS A 169 -5.09 3.94 -14.78
CA CYS A 169 -5.00 5.08 -13.88
C CYS A 169 -3.73 4.99 -13.04
N ILE A 170 -2.87 6.01 -13.09
CA ILE A 170 -1.70 6.09 -12.22
C ILE A 170 -1.86 7.28 -11.28
N THR A 171 -1.88 7.01 -10.00
CA THR A 171 -2.14 8.01 -8.95
C THR A 171 -0.85 8.62 -8.40
N PRO A 172 -0.89 9.87 -7.94
CA PRO A 172 0.10 10.42 -7.02
C PRO A 172 -0.33 10.17 -5.57
N ASP A 173 0.58 10.35 -4.61
CA ASP A 173 0.30 10.49 -3.18
C ASP A 173 -0.39 9.29 -2.50
N GLU A 174 -0.22 8.07 -3.02
CA GLU A 174 -0.68 6.85 -2.35
C GLU A 174 0.01 6.70 -0.99
N GLU A 175 1.32 6.88 -0.95
CA GLU A 175 2.20 6.70 0.20
C GLU A 175 1.92 7.65 1.39
N VAL A 176 1.10 8.66 1.14
CA VAL A 176 0.57 9.57 2.16
C VAL A 176 -0.95 9.43 2.33
N GLY A 177 -1.52 8.35 1.77
CA GLY A 177 -2.92 7.94 1.95
C GLY A 177 -3.93 8.81 1.20
N ARG A 178 -3.55 9.45 0.10
CA ARG A 178 -4.39 10.37 -0.69
C ARG A 178 -4.62 9.93 -2.13
N GLY A 179 -3.97 8.85 -2.60
CA GLY A 179 -4.03 8.42 -4.01
C GLY A 179 -5.44 8.24 -4.54
N ALA A 180 -6.26 7.43 -3.88
CA ALA A 180 -7.64 7.17 -4.27
C ALA A 180 -8.55 8.42 -4.25
N ASP A 181 -8.22 9.46 -3.48
CA ASP A 181 -9.00 10.70 -3.41
C ASP A 181 -8.92 11.52 -4.70
N TYR A 182 -7.94 11.23 -5.54
CA TYR A 182 -7.69 11.94 -6.80
C TYR A 182 -8.28 11.24 -8.02
N ILE A 183 -8.82 10.03 -7.85
CA ILE A 183 -9.42 9.29 -8.94
C ILE A 183 -10.83 9.82 -9.21
N ASP A 184 -11.04 10.31 -10.43
CA ASP A 184 -12.38 10.62 -10.94
C ASP A 184 -13.00 9.31 -11.44
N LEU A 185 -13.88 8.71 -10.61
CA LEU A 185 -14.53 7.43 -10.93
C LEU A 185 -15.49 7.53 -12.11
N ASP A 186 -16.16 8.67 -12.30
CA ASP A 186 -17.05 8.89 -13.42
C ASP A 186 -16.25 8.97 -14.75
N LEU A 187 -15.10 9.65 -14.72
CA LEU A 187 -14.19 9.72 -15.86
C LEU A 187 -13.58 8.34 -16.14
N LEU A 188 -13.13 7.63 -15.11
CA LEU A 188 -12.54 6.29 -15.25
C LEU A 188 -13.51 5.32 -15.89
N GLY A 189 -14.80 5.38 -15.49
CA GLY A 189 -15.89 4.62 -16.07
C GLY A 189 -15.70 3.11 -16.00
N ALA A 190 -15.01 2.61 -14.96
CA ALA A 190 -14.73 1.19 -14.79
C ALA A 190 -15.80 0.51 -13.95
N ASP A 191 -16.14 -0.74 -14.30
CA ASP A 191 -17.03 -1.60 -13.51
C ASP A 191 -16.28 -2.27 -12.36
N PHE A 192 -15.00 -2.62 -12.59
CA PHE A 192 -14.10 -3.26 -11.66
C PHE A 192 -12.68 -2.72 -11.82
N ALA A 193 -11.86 -2.87 -10.79
CA ALA A 193 -10.45 -2.49 -10.86
C ALA A 193 -9.54 -3.52 -10.17
N TYR A 194 -8.25 -3.43 -10.46
CA TYR A 194 -7.18 -4.01 -9.65
C TYR A 194 -6.10 -2.96 -9.45
N THR A 195 -5.65 -2.78 -8.20
CA THR A 195 -4.35 -2.17 -7.96
C THR A 195 -3.25 -3.21 -8.21
N VAL A 196 -2.12 -2.77 -8.75
CA VAL A 196 -0.92 -3.61 -8.98
C VAL A 196 0.17 -3.03 -8.09
N ASP A 197 0.06 -3.30 -6.79
CA ASP A 197 0.76 -2.60 -5.71
C ASP A 197 1.05 -3.54 -4.52
N GLY A 198 1.01 -4.85 -4.77
CA GLY A 198 1.21 -5.86 -3.75
C GLY A 198 2.67 -6.33 -3.64
N GLY A 199 2.90 -7.23 -2.69
CA GLY A 199 4.20 -7.76 -2.34
C GLY A 199 4.72 -8.86 -3.28
N PRO A 200 5.24 -9.97 -2.73
CA PRO A 200 5.86 -11.06 -3.48
C PRO A 200 5.00 -11.61 -4.60
N LEU A 201 5.64 -12.04 -5.69
CA LEU A 201 4.97 -12.56 -6.89
C LEU A 201 3.93 -13.65 -6.55
N GLY A 202 2.72 -13.45 -7.07
CA GLY A 202 1.58 -14.36 -6.88
C GLY A 202 0.67 -14.00 -5.71
N THR A 203 0.98 -12.99 -4.92
CA THR A 203 0.06 -12.56 -3.86
C THR A 203 -1.17 -11.88 -4.44
N LEU A 204 -2.33 -12.30 -3.92
CA LEU A 204 -3.64 -11.73 -4.19
C LEU A 204 -4.23 -11.25 -2.87
N GLU A 205 -4.53 -9.96 -2.80
CA GLU A 205 -4.90 -9.28 -1.58
C GLU A 205 -6.29 -8.65 -1.74
N TYR A 206 -7.26 -9.14 -0.97
CA TYR A 206 -8.64 -8.64 -0.97
C TYR A 206 -9.17 -8.42 0.45
N GLU A 207 -8.28 -8.53 1.44
CA GLU A 207 -8.51 -8.23 2.84
C GLU A 207 -7.43 -7.27 3.34
N ASN A 208 -7.84 -6.26 4.07
CA ASN A 208 -6.96 -5.33 4.75
C ASN A 208 -7.45 -5.05 6.16
N PHE A 209 -6.66 -4.38 6.99
CA PHE A 209 -7.12 -3.99 8.31
C PHE A 209 -8.32 -3.06 8.26
N ASN A 210 -9.23 -3.17 9.26
CA ASN A 210 -9.98 -2.03 9.77
C ASN A 210 -9.05 -1.19 10.63
N ALA A 211 -9.13 0.11 10.53
CA ALA A 211 -8.17 1.03 11.13
C ALA A 211 -8.85 2.19 11.85
N ALA A 212 -8.39 2.45 13.06
CA ALA A 212 -8.72 3.64 13.81
C ALA A 212 -7.48 4.24 14.48
N SER A 213 -7.55 5.53 14.77
CA SER A 213 -6.66 6.23 15.68
C SER A 213 -7.36 6.45 17.03
N ALA A 214 -6.57 6.45 18.10
CA ALA A 214 -7.03 6.88 19.41
C ALA A 214 -6.10 7.96 19.94
N GLU A 215 -6.61 9.16 20.06
CA GLU A 215 -5.95 10.25 20.80
C GLU A 215 -6.43 10.23 22.24
N VAL A 216 -5.49 10.11 23.18
CA VAL A 216 -5.79 10.14 24.60
C VAL A 216 -5.15 11.37 25.21
N VAL A 217 -5.96 12.22 25.81
CA VAL A 217 -5.51 13.41 26.55
C VAL A 217 -5.78 13.20 28.04
N ILE A 218 -4.73 13.35 28.84
CA ILE A 218 -4.78 13.16 30.29
C ILE A 218 -4.53 14.49 30.98
N HIS A 219 -5.43 14.87 31.89
CA HIS A 219 -5.36 16.10 32.67
C HIS A 219 -4.95 15.77 34.12
N GLY A 220 -3.79 16.24 34.50
CA GLY A 220 -3.29 16.15 35.86
C GLY A 220 -3.75 17.30 36.74
N VAL A 221 -3.41 17.22 38.04
CA VAL A 221 -3.54 18.30 39.00
C VAL A 221 -2.16 18.54 39.60
N ASN A 222 -1.53 19.62 39.16
CA ASN A 222 -0.20 19.95 39.62
C ASN A 222 -0.28 20.68 41.00
N ILE A 223 0.52 20.17 41.95
CA ILE A 223 0.63 20.72 43.31
C ILE A 223 2.12 20.72 43.67
N HIS A 224 2.57 21.71 44.43
CA HIS A 224 3.93 21.73 44.94
C HIS A 224 4.27 20.38 45.61
N PRO A 225 5.35 19.67 45.24
CA PRO A 225 5.62 18.31 45.68
C PRO A 225 5.60 18.12 47.21
N GLY A 226 6.05 19.11 47.97
CA GLY A 226 6.02 19.10 49.44
C GLY A 226 4.60 19.10 50.03
N ASP A 227 3.59 19.55 49.29
CA ASP A 227 2.18 19.68 49.73
C ASP A 227 1.25 18.75 48.96
N ALA A 228 1.78 17.87 48.13
CA ALA A 228 1.08 17.09 47.10
C ALA A 228 0.29 15.89 47.67
N LYS A 229 0.51 15.47 48.88
CA LYS A 229 -0.12 14.28 49.47
C LYS A 229 -1.66 14.34 49.33
N ASN A 230 -2.23 13.32 48.66
CA ASN A 230 -3.68 13.17 48.42
C ASN A 230 -4.33 14.33 47.56
N LYS A 231 -3.51 15.12 46.88
CA LYS A 231 -3.99 16.24 46.05
C LYS A 231 -3.48 16.18 44.62
N MET A 232 -2.19 15.86 44.43
CA MET A 232 -1.59 15.78 43.11
C MET A 232 -2.13 14.59 42.34
N LYS A 233 -2.40 14.83 41.03
CA LYS A 233 -2.63 13.80 40.04
C LYS A 233 -1.63 14.04 38.92
N ASN A 234 -0.60 13.23 38.87
CA ASN A 234 0.47 13.39 37.89
C ASN A 234 0.06 12.73 36.56
N ALA A 235 -0.09 13.53 35.50
CA ALA A 235 -0.56 13.05 34.20
C ALA A 235 0.39 12.04 33.55
N CYS A 236 1.72 12.16 33.73
CA CYS A 236 2.68 11.17 33.25
C CYS A 236 2.51 9.81 33.92
N LEU A 237 2.24 9.78 35.25
CA LEU A 237 2.00 8.51 35.94
C LEU A 237 0.67 7.88 35.55
N MET A 238 -0.37 8.71 35.31
CA MET A 238 -1.64 8.23 34.80
C MET A 238 -1.50 7.67 33.36
N ALA A 239 -0.67 8.28 32.52
CA ALA A 239 -0.34 7.79 31.19
C ALA A 239 0.36 6.42 31.25
N ALA A 240 1.33 6.25 32.14
CA ALA A 240 2.00 4.98 32.36
C ALA A 240 1.02 3.88 32.83
N GLU A 241 0.06 4.23 33.69
CA GLU A 241 -0.99 3.30 34.13
C GLU A 241 -1.90 2.90 32.94
N LEU A 242 -2.34 3.84 32.11
CA LEU A 242 -3.11 3.59 30.92
C LEU A 242 -2.39 2.60 29.98
N ILE A 243 -1.12 2.87 29.68
CA ILE A 243 -0.28 2.01 28.83
C ILE A 243 -0.21 0.59 29.38
N ALA A 244 -0.06 0.44 30.71
CA ALA A 244 0.02 -0.86 31.35
C ALA A 244 -1.31 -1.65 31.34
N MET A 245 -2.43 -1.00 31.08
CA MET A 245 -3.75 -1.64 30.96
C MET A 245 -4.04 -2.15 29.54
N VAL A 246 -3.31 -1.67 28.53
CA VAL A 246 -3.42 -2.19 27.15
C VAL A 246 -2.70 -3.53 27.06
N PRO A 247 -3.30 -4.58 26.42
CA PRO A 247 -2.68 -5.90 26.33
C PRO A 247 -1.30 -5.86 25.67
N PRO A 248 -0.19 -6.17 26.37
CA PRO A 248 1.17 -5.97 25.84
C PRO A 248 1.53 -6.94 24.72
N ALA A 249 0.88 -8.12 24.66
CA ALA A 249 1.08 -9.09 23.60
C ALA A 249 0.37 -8.70 22.29
N GLU A 250 -0.58 -7.77 22.35
CA GLU A 250 -1.34 -7.30 21.18
C GLU A 250 -0.69 -6.02 20.61
N SER A 251 0.58 -6.12 20.26
CA SER A 251 1.36 -5.03 19.68
C SER A 251 2.00 -5.48 18.35
N PRO A 252 2.41 -4.58 17.45
CA PRO A 252 3.03 -4.95 16.17
C PRO A 252 4.24 -5.88 16.31
N ALA A 253 4.97 -5.79 17.42
CA ALA A 253 6.14 -6.64 17.67
C ALA A 253 5.78 -8.09 18.03
N HIS A 254 4.52 -8.40 18.29
CA HIS A 254 4.05 -9.71 18.75
C HIS A 254 2.91 -10.29 17.92
N THR A 255 2.54 -9.64 16.83
CA THR A 255 1.38 -10.03 15.99
C THR A 255 1.77 -10.18 14.52
N GLU A 256 1.17 -11.16 13.85
CA GLU A 256 1.37 -11.46 12.42
C GLU A 256 0.05 -11.85 11.72
N GLY A 257 0.07 -11.98 10.40
CA GLY A 257 -1.07 -12.43 9.61
C GLY A 257 -2.34 -11.63 9.91
N TYR A 258 -3.39 -12.30 10.35
CA TYR A 258 -4.69 -11.71 10.67
C TYR A 258 -4.80 -11.09 12.06
N GLU A 259 -3.77 -11.23 12.89
CA GLU A 259 -3.82 -10.74 14.27
C GLU A 259 -3.79 -9.22 14.33
N GLY A 260 -4.77 -8.64 15.02
CA GLY A 260 -4.88 -7.21 15.23
C GLY A 260 -3.99 -6.72 16.38
N PHE A 261 -3.82 -5.40 16.48
CA PHE A 261 -2.95 -4.80 17.49
C PHE A 261 -3.40 -3.41 17.96
N TYR A 262 -2.82 -2.99 19.09
CA TYR A 262 -2.70 -1.62 19.56
C TYR A 262 -1.25 -1.17 19.39
N HIS A 263 -1.03 0.01 18.83
CA HIS A 263 0.32 0.56 18.71
C HIS A 263 0.38 1.99 19.22
N LEU A 264 1.18 2.22 20.25
CA LEU A 264 1.50 3.55 20.75
C LEU A 264 2.51 4.21 19.79
N CYS A 265 2.05 5.18 19.03
CA CYS A 265 2.88 5.89 18.05
C CYS A 265 3.65 7.05 18.66
N GLY A 266 3.10 7.68 19.71
CA GLY A 266 3.72 8.84 20.34
C GLY A 266 3.15 9.12 21.72
N MET A 267 4.00 9.73 22.56
CA MET A 267 3.64 10.18 23.88
C MET A 267 4.43 11.46 24.20
N GLU A 268 3.74 12.46 24.69
CA GLU A 268 4.32 13.73 25.17
C GLU A 268 3.61 14.19 26.44
N GLY A 269 4.27 14.91 27.31
CA GLY A 269 3.61 15.49 28.48
C GLY A 269 4.51 15.76 29.68
N ASP A 270 3.86 16.32 30.71
CA ASP A 270 4.41 16.63 32.03
C ASP A 270 3.44 16.18 33.14
N GLU A 271 3.64 16.64 34.39
CA GLU A 271 2.76 16.31 35.50
C GLU A 271 1.35 16.92 35.38
N SER A 272 1.16 17.95 34.56
CA SER A 272 -0.11 18.68 34.39
C SER A 272 -0.93 18.11 33.24
N LYS A 273 -0.28 17.66 32.16
CA LYS A 273 -0.96 17.14 30.97
C LYS A 273 -0.10 16.12 30.25
N ALA A 274 -0.72 15.05 29.76
CA ALA A 274 -0.07 14.11 28.85
C ALA A 274 -0.97 13.84 27.64
N LYS A 275 -0.36 13.60 26.48
CA LYS A 275 -1.04 13.23 25.25
C LYS A 275 -0.40 11.95 24.71
N LEU A 276 -1.24 10.98 24.34
CA LEU A 276 -0.82 9.73 23.73
C LEU A 276 -1.53 9.54 22.39
N SER A 277 -0.80 9.09 21.39
CA SER A 277 -1.33 8.80 20.06
C SER A 277 -1.20 7.31 19.78
N TRP A 278 -2.32 6.67 19.51
CA TRP A 278 -2.41 5.24 19.24
C TRP A 278 -3.02 4.98 17.86
N ILE A 279 -2.63 3.87 17.25
CA ILE A 279 -3.37 3.27 16.15
C ILE A 279 -3.87 1.90 16.55
N LEU A 280 -5.10 1.58 16.12
CA LEU A 280 -5.79 0.32 16.36
C LEU A 280 -6.03 -0.35 15.02
N ARG A 281 -5.73 -1.65 14.92
CA ARG A 281 -5.86 -2.42 13.70
C ARG A 281 -6.45 -3.79 13.99
N ASP A 282 -7.38 -4.25 13.16
CA ASP A 282 -7.86 -5.63 13.16
C ASP A 282 -8.55 -5.96 11.82
N HIS A 283 -8.39 -7.19 11.32
CA HIS A 283 -9.11 -7.64 10.12
C HIS A 283 -10.57 -7.95 10.42
N ASP A 284 -10.85 -8.51 11.60
CA ASP A 284 -12.21 -8.83 12.04
C ASP A 284 -12.91 -7.59 12.59
N TRP A 285 -14.11 -7.31 12.09
CA TRP A 285 -14.89 -6.15 12.50
C TRP A 285 -15.26 -6.17 13.99
N ALA A 286 -15.66 -7.33 14.51
CA ALA A 286 -16.07 -7.44 15.92
C ALA A 286 -14.88 -7.23 16.86
N SER A 287 -13.72 -7.78 16.52
CA SER A 287 -12.47 -7.59 17.23
C SER A 287 -12.00 -6.14 17.16
N PHE A 288 -12.12 -5.49 16.00
CA PHE A 288 -11.80 -4.07 15.82
C PHE A 288 -12.66 -3.18 16.74
N GLU A 289 -13.98 -3.40 16.75
CA GLU A 289 -14.89 -2.67 17.65
C GLU A 289 -14.56 -2.94 19.12
N ALA A 290 -14.23 -4.19 19.47
CA ALA A 290 -13.82 -4.55 20.83
C ALA A 290 -12.54 -3.82 21.26
N ARG A 291 -11.58 -3.59 20.34
CA ARG A 291 -10.37 -2.79 20.61
C ARG A 291 -10.71 -1.36 20.93
N LYS A 292 -11.56 -0.72 20.14
CA LYS A 292 -12.03 0.65 20.39
C LYS A 292 -12.71 0.76 21.75
N GLN A 293 -13.63 -0.19 22.04
CA GLN A 293 -14.31 -0.25 23.34
C GLN A 293 -13.34 -0.45 24.50
N THR A 294 -12.27 -1.21 24.32
CA THR A 294 -11.25 -1.41 25.36
C THR A 294 -10.53 -0.10 25.69
N MET A 295 -10.13 0.67 24.69
CA MET A 295 -9.54 2.00 24.91
C MET A 295 -10.51 2.93 25.67
N GLN A 296 -11.79 2.93 25.29
CA GLN A 296 -12.81 3.74 25.99
C GLN A 296 -12.97 3.28 27.44
N ARG A 297 -13.10 1.97 27.71
CA ARG A 297 -13.23 1.44 29.08
C ARG A 297 -12.04 1.76 29.96
N ILE A 298 -10.82 1.75 29.43
CA ILE A 298 -9.62 2.16 30.16
C ILE A 298 -9.74 3.64 30.57
N GLY A 299 -10.14 4.51 29.64
CA GLY A 299 -10.40 5.92 29.90
C GLY A 299 -11.46 6.13 30.98
N ASP A 300 -12.59 5.42 30.89
CA ASP A 300 -13.68 5.48 31.84
C ASP A 300 -13.23 5.03 33.25
N TYR A 301 -12.49 3.91 33.34
CA TYR A 301 -11.93 3.44 34.62
C TYR A 301 -10.99 4.48 35.25
N LEU A 302 -10.14 5.10 34.47
CA LEU A 302 -9.22 6.13 35.00
C LEU A 302 -10.01 7.39 35.41
N ASN A 303 -11.11 7.73 34.75
CA ASN A 303 -12.01 8.80 35.17
C ASN A 303 -12.72 8.49 36.48
N GLU A 304 -13.12 7.23 36.72
CA GLU A 304 -13.65 6.80 38.04
C GLU A 304 -12.59 6.94 39.12
N LYS A 305 -11.36 6.54 38.84
CA LYS A 305 -10.25 6.53 39.81
C LYS A 305 -9.75 7.95 40.12
N TYR A 306 -9.55 8.77 39.12
CA TYR A 306 -8.91 10.08 39.22
C TYR A 306 -9.88 11.27 39.22
N GLY A 307 -11.16 11.01 38.94
CA GLY A 307 -12.22 12.01 38.84
C GLY A 307 -12.63 12.29 37.38
N PRO A 308 -13.83 12.83 37.19
CA PRO A 308 -14.37 13.08 35.85
C PRO A 308 -13.49 14.02 35.05
N MET A 309 -13.43 13.81 33.73
CA MET A 309 -12.64 14.60 32.79
C MET A 309 -11.11 14.53 32.99
N SER A 310 -10.61 13.59 33.80
CA SER A 310 -9.16 13.38 33.96
C SER A 310 -8.55 12.73 32.72
N VAL A 311 -9.34 11.93 31.94
CA VAL A 311 -8.91 11.28 30.71
C VAL A 311 -9.97 11.46 29.62
N GLU A 312 -9.55 11.99 28.50
CA GLU A 312 -10.35 12.08 27.28
C GLU A 312 -9.82 11.08 26.25
N VAL A 313 -10.69 10.21 25.72
CA VAL A 313 -10.36 9.28 24.64
C VAL A 313 -11.14 9.69 23.39
N ARG A 314 -10.43 10.00 22.32
CA ARG A 314 -11.01 10.32 21.00
C ARG A 314 -10.64 9.26 20.00
N LEU A 315 -11.64 8.55 19.51
CA LEU A 315 -11.51 7.51 18.50
C LEU A 315 -11.93 8.06 17.15
N THR A 316 -11.12 7.82 16.11
CA THR A 316 -11.42 8.22 14.74
C THR A 316 -11.10 7.07 13.81
N ASP A 317 -12.11 6.56 13.10
CA ASP A 317 -11.93 5.52 12.09
C ASP A 317 -11.27 6.12 10.85
N SER A 318 -10.36 5.37 10.23
CA SER A 318 -9.59 5.81 9.05
C SER A 318 -10.01 5.09 7.78
N TYR A 319 -10.03 3.77 7.81
CA TYR A 319 -10.45 2.92 6.70
C TYR A 319 -10.95 1.55 7.21
N TYR A 320 -11.57 0.78 6.32
CA TYR A 320 -12.16 -0.51 6.66
C TYR A 320 -11.67 -1.62 5.74
N ASN A 321 -11.87 -2.87 6.17
CA ASN A 321 -11.54 -4.06 5.40
C ASN A 321 -12.40 -4.14 4.13
N MET A 322 -11.74 -4.16 2.96
CA MET A 322 -12.42 -4.20 1.66
C MET A 322 -13.09 -5.54 1.34
N LYS A 323 -12.82 -6.59 2.12
CA LYS A 323 -13.37 -7.94 1.92
C LYS A 323 -14.87 -7.93 1.66
N GLU A 324 -15.63 -7.17 2.46
CA GLU A 324 -17.10 -7.10 2.31
C GLU A 324 -17.56 -6.48 0.99
N LYS A 325 -16.70 -5.71 0.32
CA LYS A 325 -16.95 -5.08 -0.98
C LYS A 325 -16.50 -5.97 -2.14
N ILE A 326 -15.52 -6.85 -1.90
CA ILE A 326 -14.97 -7.75 -2.92
C ILE A 326 -15.74 -9.07 -3.01
N LEU A 327 -16.12 -9.67 -1.87
CA LEU A 327 -16.79 -10.98 -1.86
C LEU A 327 -18.13 -11.04 -2.62
N PRO A 328 -18.93 -9.96 -2.76
CA PRO A 328 -20.08 -9.96 -3.67
C PRO A 328 -19.72 -10.14 -5.15
N HIS A 329 -18.44 -9.99 -5.52
CA HIS A 329 -17.88 -10.12 -6.85
C HIS A 329 -16.78 -11.18 -6.89
N PRO A 330 -17.09 -12.47 -6.61
CA PRO A 330 -16.08 -13.53 -6.51
C PRO A 330 -15.32 -13.76 -7.83
N GLU A 331 -15.94 -13.38 -8.97
CA GLU A 331 -15.33 -13.43 -10.29
C GLU A 331 -14.01 -12.67 -10.36
N LEU A 332 -13.85 -11.57 -9.62
CA LEU A 332 -12.60 -10.81 -9.57
C LEU A 332 -11.44 -11.68 -9.05
N LEU A 333 -11.69 -12.43 -7.99
CA LEU A 333 -10.68 -13.31 -7.40
C LEU A 333 -10.38 -14.50 -8.32
N ASP A 334 -11.41 -15.03 -8.98
CA ASP A 334 -11.27 -16.19 -9.88
C ASP A 334 -10.52 -15.80 -11.16
N TRP A 335 -10.80 -14.63 -11.75
CA TRP A 335 -10.04 -14.10 -12.89
C TRP A 335 -8.57 -13.89 -12.54
N ALA A 336 -8.28 -13.27 -11.39
CA ALA A 336 -6.90 -13.04 -10.94
C ALA A 336 -6.15 -14.38 -10.72
N ARG A 337 -6.76 -15.34 -10.02
CA ARG A 337 -6.15 -16.66 -9.79
C ARG A 337 -5.91 -17.42 -11.08
N ALA A 338 -6.85 -17.35 -12.03
CA ALA A 338 -6.70 -17.98 -13.34
C ALA A 338 -5.56 -17.33 -14.14
N ALA A 339 -5.44 -15.99 -14.10
CA ALA A 339 -4.40 -15.25 -14.79
C ALA A 339 -3.00 -15.58 -14.25
N PHE A 340 -2.83 -15.65 -12.94
CA PHE A 340 -1.57 -16.08 -12.31
C PHE A 340 -1.18 -17.50 -12.75
N ARG A 341 -2.10 -18.46 -12.67
CA ARG A 341 -1.82 -19.84 -13.08
C ARG A 341 -1.46 -19.97 -14.55
N GLN A 342 -2.09 -19.19 -15.43
CA GLN A 342 -1.74 -19.14 -16.86
C GLN A 342 -0.34 -18.60 -17.09
N ALA A 343 0.14 -17.69 -16.26
CA ALA A 343 1.52 -17.18 -16.27
C ALA A 343 2.51 -18.16 -15.59
N GLY A 344 2.05 -19.31 -15.10
CA GLY A 344 2.87 -20.28 -14.38
C GLY A 344 3.21 -19.89 -12.95
N VAL A 345 2.41 -18.99 -12.36
CA VAL A 345 2.55 -18.52 -10.99
C VAL A 345 1.41 -19.07 -10.15
N GLU A 346 1.70 -19.70 -9.01
CA GLU A 346 0.65 -20.15 -8.09
C GLU A 346 0.17 -18.98 -7.24
N PRO A 347 -1.14 -18.62 -7.28
CA PRO A 347 -1.67 -17.52 -6.50
C PRO A 347 -1.78 -17.88 -5.01
N VAL A 348 -1.47 -16.90 -4.16
CA VAL A 348 -1.55 -17.02 -2.70
C VAL A 348 -2.36 -15.85 -2.15
N ASP A 349 -3.47 -16.15 -1.49
CA ASP A 349 -4.27 -15.12 -0.82
C ASP A 349 -3.57 -14.68 0.48
N VAL A 350 -3.28 -13.39 0.61
CA VAL A 350 -2.64 -12.82 1.80
C VAL A 350 -3.39 -11.59 2.29
N PRO A 351 -3.48 -11.36 3.62
CA PRO A 351 -4.08 -10.16 4.15
C PRO A 351 -3.08 -8.99 4.17
N ILE A 352 -3.53 -7.81 3.79
CA ILE A 352 -2.76 -6.57 3.94
C ILE A 352 -2.81 -6.10 5.39
N ARG A 353 -1.66 -5.89 6.01
CA ARG A 353 -1.56 -5.37 7.39
C ARG A 353 -1.50 -3.83 7.43
N GLY A 354 -2.18 -3.17 6.52
CA GLY A 354 -2.26 -1.73 6.33
C GLY A 354 -3.53 -1.33 5.62
N GLY A 355 -3.51 -0.17 5.01
CA GLY A 355 -4.49 0.32 4.04
C GLY A 355 -3.94 0.21 2.62
N THR A 356 -4.78 0.45 1.62
CA THR A 356 -4.42 0.51 0.20
C THR A 356 -5.44 1.35 -0.54
N ASP A 357 -5.07 1.93 -1.65
CA ASP A 357 -5.99 2.63 -2.55
C ASP A 357 -7.16 1.72 -2.98
N GLY A 358 -6.90 0.42 -3.20
CA GLY A 358 -7.92 -0.57 -3.54
C GLY A 358 -9.03 -0.69 -2.48
N ALA A 359 -8.67 -0.61 -1.19
CA ALA A 359 -9.65 -0.62 -0.12
C ALA A 359 -10.56 0.62 -0.19
N ARG A 360 -9.97 1.80 -0.36
CA ARG A 360 -10.73 3.04 -0.46
C ARG A 360 -11.63 3.08 -1.69
N LEU A 361 -11.13 2.67 -2.84
CA LEU A 361 -11.90 2.55 -4.09
C LEU A 361 -13.08 1.60 -3.94
N SER A 362 -12.88 0.47 -3.27
CA SER A 362 -13.95 -0.52 -3.01
C SER A 362 -15.08 0.08 -2.18
N PHE A 363 -14.78 0.93 -1.20
CA PHE A 363 -15.79 1.66 -0.42
C PHE A 363 -16.42 2.84 -1.20
N LEU A 364 -15.76 3.37 -2.21
CA LEU A 364 -16.31 4.37 -3.13
C LEU A 364 -17.19 3.76 -4.23
N GLY A 365 -17.32 2.43 -4.28
CA GLY A 365 -18.20 1.71 -5.19
C GLY A 365 -17.50 1.05 -6.38
N LEU A 366 -16.16 1.06 -6.43
CA LEU A 366 -15.36 0.37 -7.42
C LEU A 366 -14.62 -0.80 -6.76
N PRO A 367 -15.15 -2.05 -6.82
CA PRO A 367 -14.48 -3.23 -6.24
C PRO A 367 -13.07 -3.39 -6.83
N CYS A 368 -12.05 -3.38 -5.95
CA CYS A 368 -10.66 -3.27 -6.37
C CYS A 368 -9.74 -4.08 -5.45
N PRO A 369 -9.56 -5.39 -5.70
CA PRO A 369 -8.53 -6.18 -5.04
C PRO A 369 -7.13 -5.77 -5.52
N ASN A 370 -6.10 -6.14 -4.75
CA ASN A 370 -4.71 -5.81 -5.03
C ASN A 370 -3.95 -7.05 -5.55
N LEU A 371 -3.15 -6.86 -6.58
CA LEU A 371 -2.25 -7.85 -7.17
C LEU A 371 -0.80 -7.53 -6.79
N SER A 372 0.01 -8.57 -6.69
CA SER A 372 1.45 -8.43 -6.45
C SER A 372 2.16 -7.63 -7.54
N THR A 373 3.29 -7.01 -7.18
CA THR A 373 4.32 -6.54 -8.12
C THR A 373 5.50 -7.53 -8.17
N GLY A 374 5.66 -8.33 -7.13
CA GLY A 374 6.78 -9.25 -6.98
C GLY A 374 8.02 -8.63 -6.33
N GLY A 375 7.90 -7.45 -5.74
CA GLY A 375 8.96 -6.78 -4.97
C GLY A 375 8.98 -7.16 -3.50
N TYR A 376 10.05 -6.73 -2.81
CA TYR A 376 10.33 -7.07 -1.43
C TYR A 376 10.93 -5.88 -0.68
N HIS A 377 10.68 -5.80 0.64
CA HIS A 377 11.27 -4.85 1.60
C HIS A 377 11.06 -3.39 1.22
N PHE A 378 9.86 -3.06 0.75
CA PHE A 378 9.43 -1.72 0.38
C PHE A 378 9.69 -0.69 1.47
N HIS A 379 9.68 0.60 1.10
CA HIS A 379 9.92 1.75 1.99
C HIS A 379 11.31 1.76 2.64
N GLY A 380 12.28 0.98 2.12
CA GLY A 380 13.61 0.84 2.72
C GLY A 380 14.74 0.79 1.70
N VAL A 381 15.97 0.92 2.20
CA VAL A 381 17.19 0.83 1.37
C VAL A 381 17.54 -0.61 0.96
N TYR A 382 16.84 -1.58 1.51
CA TYR A 382 16.98 -3.01 1.22
C TYR A 382 15.92 -3.52 0.24
N GLU A 383 15.17 -2.61 -0.36
CA GLU A 383 14.16 -2.90 -1.36
C GLU A 383 14.79 -3.58 -2.60
N TYR A 384 14.16 -4.64 -3.07
CA TYR A 384 14.56 -5.31 -4.29
C TYR A 384 13.39 -5.94 -5.04
N ILE A 385 13.59 -6.20 -6.34
CA ILE A 385 12.63 -6.93 -7.16
C ILE A 385 13.38 -7.89 -8.11
N PRO A 386 12.97 -9.17 -8.20
CA PRO A 386 13.47 -10.08 -9.23
C PRO A 386 13.03 -9.62 -10.62
N VAL A 387 13.94 -9.66 -11.60
CA VAL A 387 13.64 -9.33 -13.01
C VAL A 387 12.49 -10.19 -13.54
N GLU A 388 12.48 -11.48 -13.20
CA GLU A 388 11.42 -12.42 -13.57
C GLU A 388 10.02 -11.97 -13.08
N SER A 389 9.94 -11.29 -11.92
CA SER A 389 8.67 -10.83 -11.38
C SER A 389 8.00 -9.81 -12.31
N LEU A 390 8.75 -8.84 -12.84
CA LEU A 390 8.24 -7.85 -13.79
C LEU A 390 7.67 -8.50 -15.07
N GLU A 391 8.35 -9.56 -15.56
CA GLU A 391 7.91 -10.30 -16.75
C GLU A 391 6.66 -11.12 -16.45
N LYS A 392 6.63 -11.82 -15.31
CA LYS A 392 5.50 -12.66 -14.88
C LYS A 392 4.27 -11.87 -14.55
N MET A 393 4.42 -10.72 -13.90
CA MET A 393 3.29 -9.84 -13.65
C MET A 393 2.73 -9.22 -14.93
N THR A 394 3.59 -8.79 -15.86
CA THR A 394 3.15 -8.35 -17.19
C THR A 394 2.33 -9.45 -17.89
N GLU A 395 2.82 -10.70 -17.89
CA GLU A 395 2.10 -11.86 -18.46
C GLU A 395 0.77 -12.10 -17.74
N THR A 396 0.76 -11.99 -16.41
CA THR A 396 -0.45 -12.14 -15.58
C THR A 396 -1.49 -11.08 -15.93
N LEU A 397 -1.10 -9.81 -16.09
CA LEU A 397 -2.03 -8.74 -16.46
C LEU A 397 -2.60 -8.92 -17.88
N VAL A 398 -1.81 -9.38 -18.82
CA VAL A 398 -2.30 -9.75 -20.18
C VAL A 398 -3.31 -10.89 -20.08
N ASN A 399 -3.01 -11.95 -19.32
CA ASN A 399 -3.91 -13.07 -19.11
C ASN A 399 -5.20 -12.66 -18.39
N LEU A 400 -5.11 -11.75 -17.41
CA LEU A 400 -6.25 -11.21 -16.68
C LEU A 400 -7.20 -10.49 -17.65
N VAL A 401 -6.69 -9.53 -18.39
CA VAL A 401 -7.47 -8.71 -19.32
C VAL A 401 -8.12 -9.56 -20.42
N THR A 402 -7.40 -10.53 -20.98
CA THR A 402 -7.90 -11.41 -22.04
C THR A 402 -8.72 -12.60 -21.53
N GLY A 403 -8.72 -12.82 -20.22
CA GLY A 403 -9.41 -13.94 -19.56
C GLY A 403 -10.85 -13.69 -19.14
N ILE A 404 -11.27 -12.42 -19.06
CA ILE A 404 -12.56 -12.02 -18.48
C ILE A 404 -13.78 -12.68 -19.16
N ASP A 405 -13.74 -12.90 -20.47
CA ASP A 405 -14.81 -13.54 -21.22
C ASP A 405 -14.76 -15.08 -21.21
N LYS A 406 -13.73 -15.66 -20.62
CA LYS A 406 -13.51 -17.12 -20.59
C LYS A 406 -14.05 -17.79 -19.34
N ILE A 407 -14.50 -17.03 -18.35
CA ILE A 407 -15.06 -17.56 -17.11
C ILE A 407 -16.59 -17.46 -17.19
N GLU A 408 -17.28 -18.60 -17.18
CA GLU A 408 -18.73 -18.64 -17.11
C GLU A 408 -19.19 -18.07 -15.76
N LYS A 409 -20.15 -17.14 -15.79
CA LYS A 409 -20.78 -16.64 -14.56
C LYS A 409 -21.52 -17.81 -13.90
N HIS A 410 -21.07 -18.19 -12.72
CA HIS A 410 -21.72 -19.21 -11.88
C HIS A 410 -22.93 -18.66 -11.14
#